data_3f434d40f9554baa56bf4fd47a4ad8d6
#
_entry.id   3f434d40f9554baa56bf4fd47a4ad8d6
#
_cell.length_a   1.000
_cell.length_b   1.000
_cell.length_c   1.000
_cell.angle_alpha   90.00
_cell.angle_beta   90.00
_cell.angle_gamma   90.00
#
_symmetry.space_group_name_H-M   'P 1'
#
loop_
_entity.id
_entity.type
_entity.pdbx_description
1 polymer ?
#
loop_
_entity_poly.entity_id
_entity_poly.type
_entity_poly.pdbx_seq_one_letter_code
_entity_poly.pdbx_strand_id
1 'polypeptide(L)'
;SSAASDVYKRQMWKNLFKELKRKDHQRYLGGLDIFKYIGPGLLVTVGFIDPGNWASNFAAGSDYGYALLWVVTLSTVMLIVLQHNVAHLGIVTGLCLSEAANKYTPKWIARPILGSAVLASISTSLAEILGGAIALEMLFDIPIIAGAVLTTVFVLILLFTNSYRRIERGIIAFVSVIGLSFLYELFLVDVDWGLAACSWVTPSIPQEVCSLL
;
A
#
# COMPACT_ATOMS: atom_id res chain seq x y z
N SER A 1 -18.28 38.12 6.91
CA SER A 1 -17.82 36.73 7.16
C SER A 1 -16.31 36.52 7.07
N SER A 2 -15.55 37.47 6.61
CA SER A 2 -14.07 37.47 6.56
C SER A 2 -13.46 37.48 7.96
N ALA A 3 -13.98 38.26 8.90
CA ALA A 3 -13.46 38.38 10.27
C ALA A 3 -13.55 37.05 11.07
N ALA A 4 -14.58 36.24 10.86
CA ALA A 4 -14.71 34.95 11.54
C ALA A 4 -13.68 33.93 11.05
N SER A 5 -13.33 33.95 9.76
CA SER A 5 -12.26 33.12 9.16
C SER A 5 -10.89 33.47 9.72
N ASP A 6 -10.61 34.77 9.89
CA ASP A 6 -9.33 35.23 10.42
C ASP A 6 -9.16 34.96 11.92
N VAL A 7 -10.24 35.03 12.70
CA VAL A 7 -10.25 34.64 14.11
C VAL A 7 -10.02 33.13 14.25
N TYR A 8 -10.67 32.33 13.39
CA TYR A 8 -10.48 30.85 13.41
C TYR A 8 -9.05 30.46 13.04
N LYS A 9 -8.49 31.09 12.00
CA LYS A 9 -7.08 30.87 11.61
C LYS A 9 -6.11 31.26 12.73
N ARG A 10 -6.29 32.40 13.36
CA ARG A 10 -5.43 32.84 14.48
C ARG A 10 -5.54 31.92 15.70
N GLN A 11 -6.73 31.38 15.96
CA GLN A 11 -6.95 30.45 17.06
C GLN A 11 -6.33 29.08 16.78
N MET A 12 -6.44 28.60 15.54
CA MET A 12 -5.80 27.40 15.05
C MET A 12 -4.28 27.51 15.13
N TRP A 13 -3.69 28.61 14.66
CA TRP A 13 -2.25 28.85 14.78
C TRP A 13 -1.77 28.95 16.22
N LYS A 14 -2.51 29.61 17.10
CA LYS A 14 -2.19 29.67 18.54
C LYS A 14 -2.23 28.31 19.20
N ASN A 15 -3.19 27.47 18.86
CA ASN A 15 -3.29 26.10 19.39
C ASN A 15 -2.16 25.21 18.84
N LEU A 16 -1.83 25.33 17.56
CA LEU A 16 -0.72 24.63 16.94
C LEU A 16 0.63 25.02 17.57
N PHE A 17 0.86 26.33 17.75
CA PHE A 17 2.06 26.81 18.44
C PHE A 17 2.11 26.46 19.93
N LYS A 18 0.94 26.33 20.58
CA LYS A 18 0.86 25.90 21.98
C LYS A 18 1.17 24.41 22.11
N GLU A 19 0.74 23.59 21.15
CA GLU A 19 1.08 22.16 21.08
C GLU A 19 2.55 21.94 20.71
N LEU A 20 3.10 22.70 19.76
CA LEU A 20 4.53 22.67 19.40
C LEU A 20 5.44 23.13 20.57
N LYS A 21 4.93 24.02 21.44
CA LYS A 21 5.65 24.54 22.59
C LYS A 21 5.46 23.71 23.85
N ARG A 22 4.58 22.70 23.82
CA ARG A 22 4.42 21.73 24.90
C ARG A 22 5.72 20.94 25.01
N LYS A 23 6.50 21.20 26.07
CA LYS A 23 7.77 20.54 26.40
C LYS A 23 7.63 19.04 26.73
N ASP A 24 6.50 18.44 26.42
CA ASP A 24 6.16 17.03 26.64
C ASP A 24 6.42 16.15 25.40
N HIS A 25 7.10 16.66 24.38
CA HIS A 25 7.81 15.80 23.49
C HIS A 25 9.02 15.29 24.23
N GLN A 26 8.86 14.16 24.91
CA GLN A 26 9.98 13.35 25.33
C GLN A 26 10.88 13.18 24.11
N ARG A 27 12.02 13.86 24.10
CA ARG A 27 13.06 13.80 23.06
C ARG A 27 13.78 12.44 23.02
N TYR A 28 13.21 11.44 23.65
CA TYR A 28 13.60 10.05 23.58
C TYR A 28 12.50 9.28 22.84
N LEU A 29 12.54 9.34 21.51
CA LEU A 29 12.16 8.19 20.73
C LEU A 29 13.23 7.14 21.02
N GLY A 30 13.09 6.39 22.11
CA GLY A 30 13.83 5.15 22.27
C GLY A 30 13.55 4.33 21.02
N GLY A 31 14.56 3.68 20.41
CA GLY A 31 14.37 2.91 19.19
C GLY A 31 13.23 1.90 19.27
N LEU A 32 12.79 1.54 20.50
CA LEU A 32 11.63 0.69 20.78
C LEU A 32 10.28 1.40 20.62
N ASP A 33 10.19 2.73 20.61
CA ASP A 33 8.91 3.42 20.38
C ASP A 33 8.45 3.32 18.93
N ILE A 34 9.33 3.00 18.00
CA ILE A 34 9.00 2.70 16.62
C ILE A 34 8.05 1.49 16.51
N PHE A 35 8.19 0.52 17.44
CA PHE A 35 7.33 -0.67 17.46
C PHE A 35 5.85 -0.36 17.77
N LYS A 36 5.54 0.79 18.41
CA LYS A 36 4.17 1.24 18.65
C LYS A 36 3.46 1.64 17.35
N TYR A 37 4.24 2.05 16.34
CA TYR A 37 3.73 2.52 15.04
C TYR A 37 3.77 1.44 13.96
N ILE A 38 4.36 0.28 14.25
CA ILE A 38 4.42 -0.85 13.30
C ILE A 38 3.01 -1.35 12.94
N GLY A 39 2.09 -1.45 13.90
CA GLY A 39 0.73 -1.92 13.65
C GLY A 39 0.00 -1.12 12.57
N PRO A 40 -0.16 0.21 12.72
CA PRO A 40 -0.73 1.05 11.67
C PRO A 40 0.07 1.03 10.35
N GLY A 41 1.40 0.95 10.41
CA GLY A 41 2.26 0.82 9.23
C GLY A 41 2.02 -0.47 8.47
N LEU A 42 1.88 -1.61 9.15
CA LEU A 42 1.53 -2.89 8.55
C LEU A 42 0.15 -2.86 7.87
N LEU A 43 -0.83 -2.17 8.45
CA LEU A 43 -2.14 -1.99 7.81
C LEU A 43 -2.04 -1.27 6.47
N VAL A 44 -1.19 -0.26 6.37
CA VAL A 44 -0.98 0.46 5.10
C VAL A 44 -0.28 -0.46 4.09
N THR A 45 0.67 -1.30 4.51
CA THR A 45 1.38 -2.21 3.61
C THR A 45 0.48 -3.31 3.04
N VAL A 46 -0.59 -3.69 3.74
CA VAL A 46 -1.57 -4.68 3.23
C VAL A 46 -2.20 -4.24 1.92
N GLY A 47 -2.44 -2.95 1.73
CA GLY A 47 -2.96 -2.43 0.47
C GLY A 47 -2.07 -2.67 -0.76
N PHE A 48 -0.81 -3.11 -0.56
CA PHE A 48 0.13 -3.47 -1.62
C PHE A 48 0.31 -4.98 -1.79
N ILE A 49 -0.27 -5.78 -0.89
CA ILE A 49 -0.24 -7.24 -0.94
C ILE A 49 -1.49 -7.67 -1.70
N ASP A 50 -1.44 -7.63 -3.01
CA ASP A 50 -2.55 -8.06 -3.86
C ASP A 50 -2.12 -9.19 -4.80
N PRO A 51 -3.05 -10.08 -5.19
CA PRO A 51 -2.75 -11.22 -6.07
C PRO A 51 -2.23 -10.80 -7.45
N GLY A 52 -2.65 -9.63 -7.96
CA GLY A 52 -2.20 -9.09 -9.24
C GLY A 52 -0.73 -8.71 -9.23
N ASN A 53 -0.28 -8.04 -8.17
CA ASN A 53 1.13 -7.70 -7.96
C ASN A 53 1.99 -8.97 -7.85
N TRP A 54 1.49 -9.99 -7.16
CA TRP A 54 2.23 -11.25 -7.02
C TRP A 54 2.36 -11.98 -8.35
N ALA A 55 1.27 -12.12 -9.09
CA ALA A 55 1.29 -12.75 -10.41
C ALA A 55 2.28 -12.05 -11.35
N SER A 56 2.29 -10.73 -11.36
CA SER A 56 3.23 -9.92 -12.16
C SER A 56 4.69 -10.13 -11.72
N ASN A 57 4.94 -10.19 -10.41
CA ASN A 57 6.29 -10.41 -9.88
C ASN A 57 6.80 -11.83 -10.18
N PHE A 58 5.94 -12.85 -10.08
CA PHE A 58 6.29 -14.22 -10.44
C PHE A 58 6.57 -14.36 -11.93
N ALA A 59 5.73 -13.79 -12.80
CA ALA A 59 5.95 -13.76 -14.24
C ALA A 59 7.26 -13.05 -14.57
N ALA A 60 7.49 -11.87 -14.00
CA ALA A 60 8.73 -11.13 -14.22
C ALA A 60 9.98 -11.89 -13.75
N GLY A 61 9.91 -12.58 -12.61
CA GLY A 61 11.02 -13.42 -12.12
C GLY A 61 11.25 -14.66 -12.98
N SER A 62 10.17 -15.30 -13.47
CA SER A 62 10.25 -16.46 -14.35
C SER A 62 10.83 -16.12 -15.72
N ASP A 63 10.39 -15.02 -16.33
CA ASP A 63 10.74 -14.67 -17.70
C ASP A 63 12.11 -13.96 -17.79
N TYR A 64 12.42 -13.12 -16.79
CA TYR A 64 13.59 -12.24 -16.83
C TYR A 64 14.63 -12.51 -15.72
N GLY A 65 14.40 -13.50 -14.86
CA GLY A 65 15.31 -13.80 -13.75
C GLY A 65 15.55 -12.58 -12.87
N TYR A 66 16.82 -12.23 -12.64
CA TYR A 66 17.20 -11.09 -11.79
C TYR A 66 17.21 -9.73 -12.51
N ALA A 67 17.01 -9.69 -13.84
CA ALA A 67 17.21 -8.48 -14.64
C ALA A 67 16.36 -7.27 -14.20
N LEU A 68 15.21 -7.51 -13.56
CA LEU A 68 14.26 -6.47 -13.13
C LEU A 68 14.38 -6.07 -11.65
N LEU A 69 15.36 -6.59 -10.90
CA LEU A 69 15.51 -6.25 -9.47
C LEU A 69 15.75 -4.76 -9.22
N TRP A 70 16.46 -4.07 -10.10
CA TRP A 70 16.65 -2.62 -10.00
C TRP A 70 15.34 -1.83 -10.11
N VAL A 71 14.37 -2.33 -10.90
CA VAL A 71 13.04 -1.72 -11.05
C VAL A 71 12.27 -1.77 -9.73
N VAL A 72 12.37 -2.89 -8.99
CA VAL A 72 11.73 -3.04 -7.67
C VAL A 72 12.26 -1.99 -6.70
N THR A 73 13.58 -1.78 -6.68
CA THR A 73 14.19 -0.74 -5.83
C THR A 73 13.74 0.65 -6.24
N LEU A 74 13.75 0.96 -7.54
CA LEU A 74 13.29 2.25 -8.06
C LEU A 74 11.83 2.50 -7.68
N SER A 75 10.95 1.51 -7.88
CA SER A 75 9.54 1.58 -7.52
C SER A 75 9.34 1.81 -6.02
N THR A 76 10.14 1.14 -5.17
CA THR A 76 10.10 1.33 -3.72
C THR A 76 10.51 2.75 -3.33
N VAL A 77 11.56 3.30 -3.92
CA VAL A 77 11.98 4.69 -3.68
C VAL A 77 10.89 5.68 -4.10
N MET A 78 10.30 5.48 -5.28
CA MET A 78 9.18 6.30 -5.75
C MET A 78 7.98 6.22 -4.80
N LEU A 79 7.65 5.02 -4.33
CA LEU A 79 6.55 4.80 -3.38
C LEU A 79 6.79 5.56 -2.07
N ILE A 80 8.00 5.47 -1.49
CA ILE A 80 8.36 6.19 -0.26
C ILE A 80 8.18 7.69 -0.45
N VAL A 81 8.67 8.26 -1.56
CA VAL A 81 8.56 9.69 -1.85
C VAL A 81 7.09 10.12 -2.00
N LEU A 82 6.31 9.35 -2.77
CA LEU A 82 4.89 9.67 -3.00
C LEU A 82 4.07 9.57 -1.71
N GLN A 83 4.25 8.49 -0.94
CA GLN A 83 3.54 8.31 0.33
C GLN A 83 3.92 9.36 1.36
N HIS A 84 5.21 9.74 1.44
CA HIS A 84 5.65 10.82 2.31
C HIS A 84 4.95 12.14 1.97
N ASN A 85 4.89 12.49 0.69
CA ASN A 85 4.22 13.71 0.24
C ASN A 85 2.71 13.70 0.54
N VAL A 86 2.03 12.57 0.34
CA VAL A 86 0.60 12.43 0.65
C VAL A 86 0.35 12.53 2.16
N ALA A 87 1.18 11.87 2.96
CA ALA A 87 1.08 11.97 4.43
C ALA A 87 1.33 13.40 4.91
N HIS A 88 2.33 14.08 4.37
CA HIS A 88 2.63 15.47 4.68
C HIS A 88 1.48 16.41 4.28
N LEU A 89 0.88 16.19 3.11
CA LEU A 89 -0.32 16.92 2.68
C LEU A 89 -1.46 16.76 3.69
N GLY A 90 -1.73 15.54 4.14
CA GLY A 90 -2.75 15.24 5.13
C GLY A 90 -2.50 15.93 6.48
N ILE A 91 -1.25 15.90 6.96
CA ILE A 91 -0.86 16.54 8.23
C ILE A 91 -1.02 18.06 8.16
N VAL A 92 -0.60 18.69 7.06
CA VAL A 92 -0.60 20.15 6.89
C VAL A 92 -2.00 20.69 6.61
N THR A 93 -2.78 19.99 5.77
CA THR A 93 -4.09 20.50 5.31
C THR A 93 -5.27 19.95 6.09
N GLY A 94 -5.11 18.83 6.77
CA GLY A 94 -6.20 18.07 7.39
C GLY A 94 -7.14 17.42 6.38
N LEU A 95 -6.75 17.38 5.08
CA LEU A 95 -7.56 16.84 3.98
C LEU A 95 -6.95 15.55 3.45
N CYS A 96 -7.77 14.61 3.03
CA CYS A 96 -7.28 13.48 2.26
C CYS A 96 -6.95 13.91 0.82
N LEU A 97 -6.20 13.08 0.09
CA LEU A 97 -5.74 13.42 -1.26
C LEU A 97 -6.89 13.74 -2.23
N SER A 98 -7.99 12.99 -2.15
CA SER A 98 -9.18 13.23 -2.98
C SER A 98 -9.89 14.55 -2.66
N GLU A 99 -9.98 14.92 -1.38
CA GLU A 99 -10.53 16.19 -0.95
C GLU A 99 -9.64 17.36 -1.39
N ALA A 100 -8.33 17.22 -1.23
CA ALA A 100 -7.36 18.21 -1.67
C ALA A 100 -7.41 18.40 -3.19
N ALA A 101 -7.47 17.32 -3.96
CA ALA A 101 -7.61 17.37 -5.41
C ALA A 101 -8.90 18.09 -5.83
N ASN A 102 -10.03 17.80 -5.19
CA ASN A 102 -11.31 18.45 -5.50
C ASN A 102 -11.33 19.93 -5.11
N LYS A 103 -10.60 20.30 -4.05
CA LYS A 103 -10.59 21.68 -3.52
C LYS A 103 -9.62 22.60 -4.25
N TYR A 104 -8.43 22.09 -4.58
CA TYR A 104 -7.34 22.92 -5.11
C TYR A 104 -7.13 22.79 -6.62
N THR A 105 -7.78 21.79 -7.26
CA THR A 105 -7.67 21.58 -8.70
C THR A 105 -8.95 22.00 -9.43
N PRO A 106 -8.85 22.58 -10.64
CA PRO A 106 -10.01 22.89 -11.44
C PRO A 106 -10.89 21.66 -11.69
N LYS A 107 -12.21 21.81 -11.64
CA LYS A 107 -13.17 20.69 -11.72
C LYS A 107 -13.02 19.84 -12.98
N TRP A 108 -12.59 20.39 -14.09
CA TRP A 108 -12.38 19.66 -15.34
C TRP A 108 -11.17 18.73 -15.31
N ILE A 109 -10.19 18.98 -14.43
CA ILE A 109 -9.04 18.09 -14.16
C ILE A 109 -9.35 17.15 -13.00
N ALA A 110 -9.95 17.66 -11.92
CA ALA A 110 -10.23 16.89 -10.72
C ALA A 110 -11.19 15.71 -10.98
N ARG A 111 -12.24 15.92 -11.78
CA ARG A 111 -13.25 14.89 -12.09
C ARG A 111 -12.68 13.65 -12.80
N PRO A 112 -11.92 13.77 -13.91
CA PRO A 112 -11.33 12.58 -14.53
C PRO A 112 -10.29 11.88 -13.64
N ILE A 113 -9.49 12.62 -12.87
CA ILE A 113 -8.54 12.03 -11.92
C ILE A 113 -9.27 11.23 -10.84
N LEU A 114 -10.31 11.80 -10.23
CA LEU A 114 -11.10 11.10 -9.22
C LEU A 114 -11.88 9.93 -9.82
N GLY A 115 -12.39 10.09 -11.06
CA GLY A 115 -13.03 9.03 -11.81
C GLY A 115 -12.09 7.85 -12.08
N SER A 116 -10.86 8.12 -12.52
CA SER A 116 -9.86 7.08 -12.73
C SER A 116 -9.46 6.36 -11.42
N ALA A 117 -9.38 7.09 -10.30
CA ALA A 117 -9.12 6.51 -9.00
C ALA A 117 -10.25 5.55 -8.55
N VAL A 118 -11.51 5.92 -8.80
CA VAL A 118 -12.66 5.04 -8.52
C VAL A 118 -12.61 3.78 -9.40
N LEU A 119 -12.34 3.92 -10.69
CA LEU A 119 -12.20 2.77 -11.60
C LEU A 119 -11.03 1.87 -11.18
N ALA A 120 -9.89 2.44 -10.80
CA ALA A 120 -8.76 1.69 -10.28
C ALA A 120 -9.14 0.91 -9.02
N SER A 121 -9.85 1.53 -8.06
CA SER A 121 -10.32 0.86 -6.85
C SER A 121 -11.27 -0.31 -7.13
N ILE A 122 -12.18 -0.15 -8.09
CA ILE A 122 -13.09 -1.24 -8.52
C ILE A 122 -12.26 -2.38 -9.12
N SER A 123 -11.30 -2.06 -9.99
CA SER A 123 -10.44 -3.04 -10.65
C SER A 123 -9.62 -3.84 -9.63
N THR A 124 -9.02 -3.16 -8.66
CA THR A 124 -8.26 -3.79 -7.57
C THR A 124 -9.15 -4.70 -6.73
N SER A 125 -10.35 -4.24 -6.34
CA SER A 125 -11.28 -5.06 -5.55
C SER A 125 -11.71 -6.33 -6.30
N LEU A 126 -11.90 -6.26 -7.63
CA LEU A 126 -12.18 -7.44 -8.44
C LEU A 126 -10.99 -8.41 -8.48
N ALA A 127 -9.77 -7.89 -8.61
CA ALA A 127 -8.55 -8.69 -8.58
C ALA A 127 -8.38 -9.42 -7.24
N GLU A 128 -8.67 -8.75 -6.11
CA GLU A 128 -8.61 -9.34 -4.77
C GLU A 128 -9.64 -10.48 -4.59
N ILE A 129 -10.88 -10.28 -5.06
CA ILE A 129 -11.91 -11.32 -5.02
C ILE A 129 -11.50 -12.52 -5.87
N LEU A 130 -10.96 -12.27 -7.06
CA LEU A 130 -10.48 -13.32 -7.95
C LEU A 130 -9.31 -14.09 -7.33
N GLY A 131 -8.36 -13.39 -6.69
CA GLY A 131 -7.25 -14.02 -5.98
C GLY A 131 -7.71 -14.94 -4.85
N GLY A 132 -8.72 -14.51 -4.08
CA GLY A 132 -9.36 -15.34 -3.06
C GLY A 132 -10.06 -16.57 -3.66
N ALA A 133 -10.73 -16.42 -4.81
CA ALA A 133 -11.38 -17.51 -5.51
C ALA A 133 -10.38 -18.55 -6.04
N ILE A 134 -9.27 -18.09 -6.65
CA ILE A 134 -8.19 -18.96 -7.13
C ILE A 134 -7.55 -19.71 -5.97
N ALA A 135 -7.31 -19.06 -4.84
CA ALA A 135 -6.78 -19.73 -3.65
C ALA A 135 -7.70 -20.84 -3.13
N LEU A 136 -9.03 -20.61 -3.15
CA LEU A 136 -10.02 -21.62 -2.76
C LEU A 136 -10.08 -22.77 -3.76
N GLU A 137 -9.92 -22.50 -5.05
CA GLU A 137 -9.83 -23.55 -6.07
C GLU A 137 -8.58 -24.40 -5.87
N MET A 138 -7.43 -23.78 -5.67
CA MET A 138 -6.16 -24.50 -5.48
C MET A 138 -6.10 -25.33 -4.19
N LEU A 139 -6.75 -24.88 -3.13
CA LEU A 139 -6.70 -25.55 -1.81
C LEU A 139 -7.82 -26.60 -1.62
N PHE A 140 -8.98 -26.37 -2.20
CA PHE A 140 -10.20 -27.12 -1.91
C PHE A 140 -10.93 -27.62 -3.17
N ASP A 141 -10.37 -27.42 -4.37
CA ASP A 141 -11.02 -27.75 -5.66
C ASP A 141 -12.41 -27.10 -5.84
N ILE A 142 -12.62 -25.92 -5.22
CA ILE A 142 -13.88 -25.18 -5.34
C ILE A 142 -13.88 -24.43 -6.67
N PRO A 143 -14.93 -24.55 -7.51
CA PRO A 143 -15.00 -23.80 -8.76
C PRO A 143 -14.84 -22.28 -8.54
N ILE A 144 -14.09 -21.57 -9.41
CA ILE A 144 -13.76 -20.14 -9.29
C ILE A 144 -15.00 -19.29 -9.00
N ILE A 145 -16.13 -19.56 -9.69
CA ILE A 145 -17.38 -18.80 -9.48
C ILE A 145 -17.90 -18.96 -8.05
N ALA A 146 -17.90 -20.17 -7.51
CA ALA A 146 -18.33 -20.43 -6.14
C ALA A 146 -17.34 -19.82 -5.14
N GLY A 147 -16.04 -19.94 -5.41
CA GLY A 147 -14.98 -19.30 -4.64
C GLY A 147 -15.12 -17.77 -4.58
N ALA A 148 -15.43 -17.12 -5.70
CA ALA A 148 -15.64 -15.68 -5.75
C ALA A 148 -16.87 -15.24 -4.93
N VAL A 149 -17.96 -15.99 -4.99
CA VAL A 149 -19.15 -15.73 -4.15
C VAL A 149 -18.83 -15.90 -2.67
N LEU A 150 -18.14 -16.98 -2.29
CA LEU A 150 -17.75 -17.23 -0.89
C LEU A 150 -16.83 -16.14 -0.37
N THR A 151 -15.82 -15.74 -1.15
CA THR A 151 -14.89 -14.65 -0.78
C THR A 151 -15.66 -13.34 -0.59
N THR A 152 -16.56 -13.00 -1.52
CA THR A 152 -17.37 -11.78 -1.43
C THR A 152 -18.26 -11.79 -0.20
N VAL A 153 -18.96 -12.88 0.07
CA VAL A 153 -19.81 -13.02 1.27
C VAL A 153 -18.98 -12.89 2.55
N PHE A 154 -17.83 -13.54 2.59
CA PHE A 154 -16.92 -13.47 3.74
C PHE A 154 -16.44 -12.04 4.00
N VAL A 155 -16.01 -11.31 2.97
CA VAL A 155 -15.59 -9.90 3.07
C VAL A 155 -16.74 -9.02 3.54
N LEU A 156 -17.95 -9.20 2.99
CA LEU A 156 -19.13 -8.46 3.44
C LEU A 156 -19.43 -8.70 4.92
N ILE A 157 -19.39 -9.94 5.38
CA ILE A 157 -19.60 -10.27 6.80
C ILE A 157 -18.55 -9.58 7.67
N LEU A 158 -17.28 -9.58 7.26
CA LEU A 158 -16.21 -8.88 7.99
C LEU A 158 -16.47 -7.37 8.07
N LEU A 159 -16.89 -6.75 6.97
CA LEU A 159 -17.20 -5.31 6.91
C LEU A 159 -18.38 -4.95 7.83
N PHE A 160 -19.42 -5.76 7.86
CA PHE A 160 -20.58 -5.52 8.73
C PHE A 160 -20.31 -5.81 10.22
N THR A 161 -19.33 -6.65 10.54
CA THR A 161 -18.98 -6.99 11.92
C THR A 161 -18.27 -5.84 12.66
N ASN A 162 -17.81 -4.83 11.96
CA ASN A 162 -17.38 -3.48 12.40
C ASN A 162 -16.53 -3.42 13.68
N SER A 163 -15.56 -4.29 13.82
CA SER A 163 -14.61 -4.22 14.93
C SER A 163 -13.19 -3.97 14.39
N TYR A 164 -12.87 -2.71 14.09
CA TYR A 164 -11.59 -2.26 13.56
C TYR A 164 -10.39 -2.96 14.21
N ARG A 165 -10.35 -3.02 15.56
CA ARG A 165 -9.25 -3.66 16.30
C ARG A 165 -9.13 -5.18 16.10
N ARG A 166 -10.24 -5.88 15.77
CA ARG A 166 -10.20 -7.32 15.49
C ARG A 166 -9.67 -7.57 14.08
N ILE A 167 -10.16 -6.77 13.13
CA ILE A 167 -9.72 -6.82 11.73
C ILE A 167 -8.22 -6.49 11.66
N GLU A 168 -7.78 -5.41 12.31
CA GLU A 168 -6.37 -5.02 12.39
C GLU A 168 -5.47 -6.16 12.89
N ARG A 169 -5.83 -6.79 13.99
CA ARG A 169 -5.04 -7.93 14.54
C ARG A 169 -5.04 -9.14 13.60
N GLY A 170 -6.17 -9.44 12.97
CA GLY A 170 -6.27 -10.50 11.97
C GLY A 170 -5.34 -10.24 10.78
N ILE A 171 -5.37 -9.03 10.24
CA ILE A 171 -4.54 -8.59 9.13
C ILE A 171 -3.05 -8.69 9.49
N ILE A 172 -2.64 -8.21 10.66
CA ILE A 172 -1.25 -8.30 11.13
C ILE A 172 -0.80 -9.75 11.21
N ALA A 173 -1.65 -10.65 11.71
CA ALA A 173 -1.34 -12.08 11.79
C ALA A 173 -1.14 -12.69 10.39
N PHE A 174 -2.05 -12.41 9.44
CA PHE A 174 -1.92 -12.92 8.06
C PHE A 174 -0.67 -12.38 7.36
N VAL A 175 -0.40 -11.08 7.45
CA VAL A 175 0.82 -10.48 6.86
C VAL A 175 2.08 -11.08 7.47
N SER A 176 2.08 -11.35 8.76
CA SER A 176 3.22 -12.01 9.41
C SER A 176 3.43 -13.42 8.88
N VAL A 177 2.35 -14.20 8.68
CA VAL A 177 2.44 -15.56 8.10
C VAL A 177 2.98 -15.48 6.66
N ILE A 178 2.47 -14.56 5.84
CA ILE A 178 2.94 -14.34 4.47
C ILE A 178 4.43 -13.98 4.46
N GLY A 179 4.84 -13.03 5.30
CA GLY A 179 6.26 -12.64 5.41
C GLY A 179 7.17 -13.79 5.83
N LEU A 180 6.72 -14.63 6.77
CA LEU A 180 7.45 -15.83 7.17
C LEU A 180 7.52 -16.88 6.06
N SER A 181 6.45 -17.04 5.28
CA SER A 181 6.43 -17.95 4.12
C SER A 181 7.45 -17.52 3.07
N PHE A 182 7.51 -16.23 2.72
CA PHE A 182 8.53 -15.74 1.78
C PHE A 182 9.95 -15.89 2.30
N LEU A 183 10.18 -15.67 3.60
CA LEU A 183 11.49 -15.95 4.20
C LEU A 183 11.83 -17.44 4.10
N TYR A 184 10.88 -18.34 4.34
CA TYR A 184 11.08 -19.76 4.19
C TYR A 184 11.38 -20.16 2.75
N GLU A 185 10.66 -19.64 1.77
CA GLU A 185 10.91 -19.85 0.34
C GLU A 185 12.31 -19.40 -0.07
N LEU A 186 12.80 -18.29 0.48
CA LEU A 186 14.14 -17.78 0.20
C LEU A 186 15.25 -18.76 0.63
N PHE A 187 15.01 -19.56 1.66
CA PHE A 187 15.95 -20.63 2.11
C PHE A 187 15.84 -21.91 1.29
N LEU A 188 14.73 -22.11 0.58
CA LEU A 188 14.49 -23.30 -0.25
C LEU A 188 15.06 -23.17 -1.66
N VAL A 189 15.19 -21.94 -2.15
CA VAL A 189 15.65 -21.65 -3.52
C VAL A 189 17.15 -21.39 -3.51
N ASP A 190 17.89 -22.03 -4.42
CA ASP A 190 19.28 -21.73 -4.66
C ASP A 190 19.42 -20.38 -5.37
N VAL A 191 19.68 -19.32 -4.58
CA VAL A 191 19.81 -17.95 -5.07
C VAL A 191 21.28 -17.67 -5.43
N ASP A 192 21.54 -17.28 -6.67
CA ASP A 192 22.84 -16.71 -7.04
C ASP A 192 22.94 -15.26 -6.55
N TRP A 193 23.43 -15.09 -5.33
CA TRP A 193 23.56 -13.77 -4.68
C TRP A 193 24.52 -12.84 -5.43
N GLY A 194 25.51 -13.37 -6.15
CA GLY A 194 26.43 -12.58 -6.95
C GLY A 194 25.74 -11.93 -8.15
N LEU A 195 24.99 -12.73 -8.90
CA LEU A 195 24.23 -12.27 -10.05
C LEU A 195 23.08 -11.34 -9.60
N ALA A 196 22.38 -11.68 -8.52
CA ALA A 196 21.33 -10.86 -7.96
C ALA A 196 21.82 -9.46 -7.55
N ALA A 197 22.97 -9.38 -6.86
CA ALA A 197 23.58 -8.12 -6.46
C ALA A 197 24.03 -7.27 -7.65
N CYS A 198 24.64 -7.88 -8.66
CA CYS A 198 25.02 -7.19 -9.90
C CYS A 198 23.79 -6.62 -10.62
N SER A 199 22.74 -7.42 -10.78
CA SER A 199 21.51 -7.01 -11.47
C SER A 199 20.72 -5.97 -10.67
N TRP A 200 20.89 -5.91 -9.36
CA TRP A 200 20.26 -4.90 -8.52
C TRP A 200 20.84 -3.49 -8.74
N VAL A 201 22.15 -3.41 -8.94
CA VAL A 201 22.88 -2.13 -9.10
C VAL A 201 22.97 -1.70 -10.56
N THR A 202 23.05 -2.65 -11.51
CA THR A 202 23.17 -2.36 -12.94
C THR A 202 21.81 -2.41 -13.63
N PRO A 203 21.21 -1.25 -14.01
CA PRO A 203 19.97 -1.25 -14.78
C PRO A 203 20.18 -1.97 -16.13
N SER A 204 19.43 -3.02 -16.35
CA SER A 204 19.40 -3.74 -17.63
C SER A 204 17.95 -3.80 -18.15
N ILE A 205 17.79 -3.59 -19.45
CA ILE A 205 16.50 -3.76 -20.11
C ILE A 205 16.58 -5.06 -20.91
N PRO A 206 15.73 -6.05 -20.63
CA PRO A 206 15.68 -7.27 -21.43
C PRO A 206 15.47 -6.95 -22.90
N GLN A 207 16.24 -7.60 -23.77
CA GLN A 207 16.22 -7.28 -25.21
C GLN A 207 14.86 -7.54 -25.88
N GLU A 208 14.06 -8.45 -25.34
CA GLU A 208 12.72 -8.75 -25.83
C GLU A 208 11.74 -7.58 -25.63
N VAL A 209 11.90 -6.78 -24.59
CA VAL A 209 11.07 -5.58 -24.36
C VAL A 209 11.45 -4.47 -25.35
N CYS A 210 12.70 -4.40 -25.77
CA CYS A 210 13.16 -3.40 -26.74
C CYS A 210 12.66 -3.66 -28.17
N SER A 211 12.24 -4.87 -28.49
CA SER A 211 11.66 -5.24 -29.78
C SER A 211 10.16 -4.93 -29.91
N LEU A 212 9.50 -4.60 -28.81
CA LEU A 212 8.06 -4.28 -28.76
C LEU A 212 7.76 -2.77 -28.71
N LEU A 213 8.79 -1.93 -28.61
CA LEU A 213 8.76 -0.47 -28.65
C LEU A 213 9.20 0.07 -30.02
#